data_ad11adc659e9fa2b84d572e8b5ad830d
#
_entry.id   ad11adc659e9fa2b84d572e8b5ad830d
#
_cell.length_a   1.000
_cell.length_b   1.000
_cell.length_c   1.000
_cell.angle_alpha   90.00
_cell.angle_beta   90.00
_cell.angle_gamma   90.00
#
_symmetry.space_group_name_H-M   'P 1'
#
loop_
_entity.id
_entity.type
_entity.pdbx_description
1 polymer ?
#
loop_
_entity_poly.entity_id
_entity_poly.type
_entity_poly.pdbx_seq_one_letter_code
_entity_poly.pdbx_strand_id
1 'polypeptide(L)'
;MKTEMLYLSAPELLHAEARIVAISDRDDGAVAVAKGGGQPADSGWFELPDGRHIDVRNVIRDGEGIVWHVVDGLDPDVHVGAIVEAKVNRPSRYYNSQLHSAGEAVAAAVHFAGYAHWSVQTACHFPGQCRVVFNDHGTTKDLEVVATAIARQLEEMVQDDFPIRLAYAEDLDELNAVHRLEEGKHFAEWPVRLVSPKDGLS
;
A
#
# COMPACT_ATOMS: atom_id res chain seq x y z
N MET A 1 -8.43 15.56 15.22
CA MET A 1 -9.11 15.60 13.89
C MET A 1 -8.37 14.60 13.02
N LYS A 2 -9.04 13.59 12.49
CA LYS A 2 -8.37 12.60 11.63
C LYS A 2 -7.96 13.23 10.30
N THR A 3 -6.81 12.84 9.78
CA THR A 3 -6.38 13.23 8.43
C THR A 3 -7.22 12.51 7.40
N GLU A 4 -7.75 13.22 6.42
CA GLU A 4 -8.42 12.61 5.27
C GLU A 4 -7.40 11.98 4.34
N MET A 5 -7.59 10.70 4.04
CA MET A 5 -6.65 9.92 3.20
C MET A 5 -7.16 9.86 1.76
N LEU A 6 -6.95 10.95 1.02
CA LEU A 6 -7.46 11.12 -0.36
C LEU A 6 -7.03 10.01 -1.32
N TYR A 7 -5.86 9.44 -1.14
CA TYR A 7 -5.34 8.36 -1.98
C TYR A 7 -6.15 7.06 -1.91
N LEU A 8 -6.99 6.90 -0.90
CA LEU A 8 -7.87 5.73 -0.81
C LEU A 8 -8.99 5.81 -1.85
N SER A 9 -9.59 6.98 -2.05
CA SER A 9 -10.66 7.21 -3.01
C SER A 9 -10.17 7.65 -4.40
N ALA A 10 -8.99 8.30 -4.45
CA ALA A 10 -8.39 8.86 -5.65
C ALA A 10 -6.88 8.52 -5.71
N PRO A 11 -6.52 7.25 -6.00
CA PRO A 11 -5.12 6.80 -5.98
C PRO A 11 -4.25 7.49 -7.03
N GLU A 12 -4.83 8.02 -8.08
CA GLU A 12 -4.16 8.80 -9.14
C GLU A 12 -3.88 10.24 -8.73
N LEU A 13 -4.46 10.74 -7.63
CA LEU A 13 -4.26 12.10 -7.17
C LEU A 13 -2.82 12.30 -6.68
N LEU A 14 -2.10 13.22 -7.32
CA LEU A 14 -0.70 13.49 -7.04
C LEU A 14 -0.45 14.82 -6.34
N HIS A 15 -1.47 15.65 -6.18
CA HIS A 15 -1.39 16.90 -5.45
C HIS A 15 -2.75 17.25 -4.84
N ALA A 16 -2.71 17.95 -3.71
CA ALA A 16 -3.90 18.45 -3.04
C ALA A 16 -3.54 19.66 -2.16
N GLU A 17 -4.47 20.62 -2.04
CA GLU A 17 -4.36 21.65 -1.03
C GLU A 17 -4.50 21.02 0.35
N ALA A 18 -3.62 21.38 1.26
CA ALA A 18 -3.62 20.89 2.63
C ALA A 18 -3.46 22.06 3.62
N ARG A 19 -4.04 21.89 4.80
CA ARG A 19 -3.86 22.81 5.92
C ARG A 19 -3.00 22.14 7.00
N ILE A 20 -1.96 22.82 7.44
CA ILE A 20 -1.13 22.36 8.55
C ILE A 20 -1.93 22.47 9.85
N VAL A 21 -2.23 21.34 10.48
CA VAL A 21 -3.05 21.29 11.69
C VAL A 21 -2.23 21.18 12.98
N ALA A 22 -1.00 20.68 12.88
CA ALA A 22 -0.06 20.58 13.98
C ALA A 22 1.38 20.56 13.47
N ILE A 23 2.30 21.01 14.30
CA ILE A 23 3.75 20.92 14.11
C ILE A 23 4.30 20.31 15.40
N SER A 24 5.17 19.32 15.27
CA SER A 24 5.83 18.67 16.39
C SER A 24 7.31 18.54 16.12
N ASP A 25 8.10 19.00 17.08
CA ASP A 25 9.56 18.80 17.10
C ASP A 25 9.80 17.47 17.83
N ARG A 26 9.96 16.39 17.07
CA ARG A 26 10.23 15.06 17.61
C ARG A 26 11.67 14.70 17.38
N ASP A 27 12.45 14.82 18.43
CA ASP A 27 13.90 14.56 18.45
C ASP A 27 14.25 13.06 18.50
N ASP A 28 13.25 12.20 18.62
CA ASP A 28 13.46 10.81 19.03
C ASP A 28 13.58 9.80 17.89
N GLY A 29 13.56 10.21 16.64
CA GLY A 29 13.71 9.29 15.50
C GLY A 29 12.83 8.03 15.58
N ALA A 30 12.05 7.89 16.64
CA ALA A 30 11.19 6.76 16.95
C ALA A 30 9.88 6.90 16.19
N VAL A 31 9.96 6.56 14.94
CA VAL A 31 8.85 6.56 14.01
C VAL A 31 8.08 5.27 14.20
N ALA A 32 6.88 5.35 14.76
CA ALA A 32 5.92 4.28 14.64
C ALA A 32 5.51 4.19 13.16
N VAL A 33 6.17 3.31 12.42
CA VAL A 33 5.80 3.02 11.05
C VAL A 33 4.40 2.44 11.06
N ALA A 34 3.45 3.09 10.40
CA ALA A 34 2.15 2.51 10.14
C ALA A 34 2.38 1.23 9.35
N LYS A 35 2.28 0.09 10.02
CA LYS A 35 2.31 -1.23 9.37
C LYS A 35 0.98 -1.40 8.64
N GLY A 36 0.96 -1.10 7.36
CA GLY A 36 -0.21 -1.31 6.52
C GLY A 36 0.22 -1.59 5.07
N GLY A 37 -0.30 -2.67 4.48
CA GLY A 37 -0.18 -2.98 3.05
C GLY A 37 1.20 -3.36 2.52
N GLY A 38 2.24 -3.43 3.36
CA GLY A 38 3.59 -3.84 2.94
C GLY A 38 4.27 -2.96 1.88
N GLN A 39 3.75 -1.77 1.61
CA GLN A 39 4.25 -0.81 0.63
C GLN A 39 4.94 0.37 1.33
N PRO A 40 6.03 0.93 0.77
CA PRO A 40 6.63 2.16 1.29
C PRO A 40 5.65 3.32 1.25
N ALA A 41 5.82 4.27 2.19
CA ALA A 41 5.16 5.56 2.10
C ALA A 41 5.60 6.33 0.85
N ASP A 42 4.75 7.23 0.38
CA ASP A 42 5.13 8.15 -0.69
C ASP A 42 6.18 9.14 -0.21
N SER A 43 7.03 9.57 -1.12
CA SER A 43 7.84 10.77 -1.00
C SER A 43 7.21 11.93 -1.77
N GLY A 44 7.60 13.15 -1.46
CA GLY A 44 7.06 14.32 -2.12
C GLY A 44 7.54 15.61 -1.47
N TRP A 45 6.77 16.67 -1.60
CA TRP A 45 7.06 17.97 -1.01
C TRP A 45 5.79 18.77 -0.75
N PHE A 46 5.88 19.73 0.14
CA PHE A 46 4.91 20.79 0.28
C PHE A 46 5.39 22.03 -0.49
N GLU A 47 4.56 22.58 -1.35
CA GLU A 47 4.82 23.84 -2.02
C GLU A 47 4.11 24.97 -1.25
N LEU A 48 4.86 25.99 -0.91
CA LEU A 48 4.38 27.20 -0.24
C LEU A 48 3.79 28.17 -1.26
N PRO A 49 2.95 29.14 -0.85
CA PRO A 49 2.35 30.13 -1.75
C PRO A 49 3.34 30.96 -2.55
N ASP A 50 4.58 31.08 -2.09
CA ASP A 50 5.66 31.82 -2.76
C ASP A 50 6.51 30.96 -3.70
N GLY A 51 6.16 29.66 -3.86
CA GLY A 51 6.85 28.72 -4.73
C GLY A 51 8.05 28.01 -4.10
N ARG A 52 8.42 28.31 -2.84
CA ARG A 52 9.37 27.48 -2.11
C ARG A 52 8.75 26.12 -1.81
N HIS A 53 9.58 25.11 -1.61
CA HIS A 53 9.13 23.77 -1.25
C HIS A 53 9.89 23.18 -0.06
N ILE A 54 9.23 22.29 0.64
CA ILE A 54 9.74 21.57 1.80
C ILE A 54 9.62 20.08 1.48
N ASP A 55 10.76 19.41 1.39
CA ASP A 55 10.79 17.98 1.07
C ASP A 55 10.20 17.14 2.18
N VAL A 56 9.28 16.26 1.81
CA VAL A 56 8.71 15.23 2.68
C VAL A 56 9.49 13.93 2.49
N ARG A 57 10.25 13.54 3.50
CA ARG A 57 11.09 12.33 3.47
C ARG A 57 10.36 11.07 3.84
N ASN A 58 9.36 11.18 4.69
CA ASN A 58 8.58 10.04 5.13
C ASN A 58 7.18 10.48 5.57
N VAL A 59 6.26 9.56 5.53
CA VAL A 59 4.89 9.74 6.01
C VAL A 59 4.60 8.62 7.00
N ILE A 60 4.17 8.99 8.18
CA ILE A 60 3.86 8.07 9.27
C ILE A 60 2.46 8.32 9.81
N ARG A 61 1.84 7.24 10.26
CA ARG A 61 0.55 7.30 10.94
C ARG A 61 0.73 6.88 12.38
N ASP A 62 0.29 7.70 13.31
CA ASP A 62 0.35 7.37 14.73
C ASP A 62 -0.80 6.47 15.17
N GLY A 63 -0.77 6.08 16.47
CA GLY A 63 -1.78 5.21 17.05
C GLY A 63 -3.19 5.84 17.14
N GLU A 64 -3.31 7.15 16.98
CA GLU A 64 -4.58 7.88 16.94
C GLU A 64 -5.13 8.06 15.51
N GLY A 65 -4.37 7.60 14.51
CA GLY A 65 -4.74 7.69 13.10
C GLY A 65 -4.40 9.04 12.46
N ILE A 66 -3.57 9.86 13.10
CA ILE A 66 -3.07 11.11 12.54
C ILE A 66 -1.90 10.80 11.61
N VAL A 67 -1.90 11.42 10.44
CA VAL A 67 -0.82 11.28 9.47
C VAL A 67 0.17 12.43 9.63
N TRP A 68 1.41 12.07 9.94
CA TRP A 68 2.53 12.99 10.11
C TRP A 68 3.45 12.93 8.90
N HIS A 69 3.87 14.09 8.42
CA HIS A 69 4.85 14.22 7.36
C HIS A 69 6.19 14.62 7.97
N VAL A 70 7.20 13.79 7.79
CA VAL A 70 8.55 14.03 8.28
C VAL A 70 9.30 14.88 7.27
N VAL A 71 9.78 16.01 7.68
CA VAL A 71 10.51 16.98 6.85
C VAL A 71 11.89 17.28 7.44
N ASP A 72 12.84 17.73 6.60
CA ASP A 72 14.15 18.17 7.05
C ASP A 72 14.16 19.66 7.32
N GLY A 73 14.04 20.01 8.57
CA GLY A 73 13.94 21.39 8.98
C GLY A 73 12.58 22.01 8.64
N LEU A 74 12.14 22.89 9.50
CA LEU A 74 10.91 23.62 9.29
C LEU A 74 11.25 25.00 8.74
N ASP A 75 10.64 25.36 7.60
CA ASP A 75 10.72 26.73 7.09
C ASP A 75 10.05 27.67 8.10
N PRO A 76 10.68 28.83 8.44
CA PRO A 76 10.15 29.76 9.44
C PRO A 76 8.74 30.28 9.14
N ASP A 77 8.33 30.27 7.88
CA ASP A 77 7.02 30.74 7.45
C ASP A 77 5.94 29.65 7.59
N VAL A 78 6.36 28.42 7.92
CA VAL A 78 5.42 27.30 8.15
C VAL A 78 4.91 27.34 9.58
N HIS A 79 3.63 27.54 9.73
CA HIS A 79 2.94 27.61 11.01
C HIS A 79 1.63 26.83 10.98
N VAL A 80 1.10 26.52 12.15
CA VAL A 80 -0.24 25.90 12.25
C VAL A 80 -1.27 26.83 11.64
N GLY A 81 -2.09 26.28 10.74
CA GLY A 81 -3.09 27.01 9.95
C GLY A 81 -2.60 27.40 8.55
N ALA A 82 -1.30 27.31 8.25
CA ALA A 82 -0.80 27.57 6.91
C ALA A 82 -1.42 26.63 5.87
N ILE A 83 -1.66 27.17 4.68
CA ILE A 83 -2.11 26.40 3.51
C ILE A 83 -0.88 26.10 2.66
N VAL A 84 -0.77 24.85 2.24
CA VAL A 84 0.29 24.35 1.37
C VAL A 84 -0.32 23.48 0.27
N GLU A 85 0.36 23.36 -0.85
CA GLU A 85 0.04 22.35 -1.84
C GLU A 85 0.92 21.12 -1.58
N ALA A 86 0.31 20.03 -1.15
CA ALA A 86 0.99 18.73 -0.98
C ALA A 86 1.16 18.08 -2.34
N LYS A 87 2.39 17.72 -2.70
CA LYS A 87 2.74 17.08 -3.98
C LYS A 87 3.45 15.77 -3.76
N VAL A 88 3.00 14.75 -4.47
CA VAL A 88 3.57 13.39 -4.41
C VAL A 88 4.58 13.20 -5.54
N ASN A 89 5.71 12.59 -5.23
CA ASN A 89 6.68 12.16 -6.24
C ASN A 89 6.07 11.06 -7.11
N ARG A 90 5.61 11.45 -8.30
CA ARG A 90 4.95 10.55 -9.26
C ARG A 90 5.77 9.31 -9.62
N PRO A 91 7.06 9.40 -9.98
CA PRO A 91 7.87 8.22 -10.26
C PRO A 91 7.89 7.21 -9.10
N SER A 92 8.09 7.66 -7.87
CA SER A 92 8.10 6.80 -6.68
C SER A 92 6.73 6.14 -6.43
N ARG A 93 5.64 6.93 -6.48
CA ARG A 93 4.27 6.42 -6.33
C ARG A 93 3.98 5.34 -7.37
N TYR A 94 4.29 5.61 -8.63
CA TYR A 94 4.04 4.70 -9.73
C TYR A 94 4.83 3.40 -9.56
N TYR A 95 6.12 3.49 -9.25
CA TYR A 95 6.96 2.32 -9.02
C TYR A 95 6.49 1.48 -7.84
N ASN A 96 6.17 2.09 -6.71
CA ASN A 96 5.65 1.37 -5.54
C ASN A 96 4.31 0.69 -5.84
N SER A 97 3.43 1.35 -6.61
CA SER A 97 2.17 0.76 -7.05
C SER A 97 2.36 -0.44 -7.98
N GLN A 98 3.35 -0.38 -8.89
CA GLN A 98 3.68 -1.53 -9.73
C GLN A 98 4.18 -2.72 -8.91
N LEU A 99 5.04 -2.48 -7.92
CA LEU A 99 5.53 -3.55 -7.03
C LEU A 99 4.40 -4.20 -6.22
N HIS A 100 3.45 -3.38 -5.74
CA HIS A 100 2.27 -3.90 -5.05
C HIS A 100 1.41 -4.75 -6.01
N SER A 101 1.08 -4.21 -7.18
CA SER A 101 0.30 -4.92 -8.19
C SER A 101 0.97 -6.23 -8.63
N ALA A 102 2.31 -6.24 -8.73
CA ALA A 102 3.05 -7.46 -9.03
C ALA A 102 2.88 -8.53 -7.91
N GLY A 103 2.87 -8.11 -6.64
CA GLY A 103 2.61 -9.02 -5.52
C GLY A 103 1.21 -9.64 -5.57
N GLU A 104 0.19 -8.84 -5.90
CA GLU A 104 -1.19 -9.32 -6.09
C GLU A 104 -1.30 -10.25 -7.31
N ALA A 105 -0.59 -9.96 -8.40
CA ALA A 105 -0.53 -10.84 -9.56
C ALA A 105 0.11 -12.19 -9.21
N VAL A 106 1.16 -12.21 -8.37
CA VAL A 106 1.75 -13.47 -7.86
C VAL A 106 0.73 -14.26 -7.05
N ALA A 107 -0.02 -13.59 -6.15
CA ALA A 107 -1.06 -14.27 -5.36
C ALA A 107 -2.16 -14.88 -6.25
N ALA A 108 -2.60 -14.15 -7.27
CA ALA A 108 -3.55 -14.65 -8.25
C ALA A 108 -2.99 -15.83 -9.07
N ALA A 109 -1.73 -15.74 -9.52
CA ALA A 109 -1.09 -16.80 -10.28
C ALA A 109 -0.97 -18.11 -9.47
N VAL A 110 -0.70 -18.02 -8.17
CA VAL A 110 -0.73 -19.17 -7.24
C VAL A 110 -2.10 -19.83 -7.26
N HIS A 111 -3.16 -19.02 -7.15
CA HIS A 111 -4.54 -19.53 -7.21
C HIS A 111 -4.85 -20.21 -8.55
N PHE A 112 -4.60 -19.52 -9.67
CA PHE A 112 -4.90 -20.02 -11.01
C PHE A 112 -4.04 -21.23 -11.42
N ALA A 113 -2.84 -21.34 -10.86
CA ALA A 113 -1.99 -22.53 -11.04
C ALA A 113 -2.50 -23.78 -10.28
N GLY A 114 -3.65 -23.67 -9.57
CA GLY A 114 -4.27 -24.78 -8.86
C GLY A 114 -3.93 -24.88 -7.36
N TYR A 115 -3.26 -23.87 -6.82
CA TYR A 115 -2.86 -23.81 -5.40
C TYR A 115 -3.75 -22.87 -4.58
N ALA A 116 -5.03 -22.79 -4.90
CA ALA A 116 -6.02 -21.94 -4.22
C ALA A 116 -6.18 -22.24 -2.71
N HIS A 117 -5.72 -23.40 -2.27
CA HIS A 117 -5.73 -23.79 -0.86
C HIS A 117 -4.57 -23.18 -0.04
N TRP A 118 -3.59 -22.54 -0.72
CA TRP A 118 -2.53 -21.83 -0.03
C TRP A 118 -3.04 -20.50 0.51
N SER A 119 -2.56 -20.09 1.67
CA SER A 119 -2.86 -18.79 2.25
C SER A 119 -1.65 -17.86 2.23
N VAL A 120 -1.89 -16.57 1.99
CA VAL A 120 -0.84 -15.54 2.07
C VAL A 120 -0.56 -15.25 3.55
N GLN A 121 0.66 -15.56 4.01
CA GLN A 121 1.11 -15.24 5.37
C GLN A 121 1.55 -13.79 5.49
N THR A 122 2.39 -13.33 4.56
CA THR A 122 2.91 -11.97 4.54
C THR A 122 3.30 -11.55 3.13
N ALA A 123 3.19 -10.26 2.87
CA ALA A 123 3.68 -9.63 1.64
C ALA A 123 4.54 -8.41 1.98
N CYS A 124 5.54 -8.15 1.14
CA CYS A 124 6.40 -6.99 1.22
C CYS A 124 6.64 -6.47 -0.19
N HIS A 125 6.31 -5.19 -0.42
CA HIS A 125 6.40 -4.55 -1.72
C HIS A 125 7.44 -3.42 -1.74
N PHE A 126 8.43 -3.48 -0.86
CA PHE A 126 9.54 -2.53 -0.83
C PHE A 126 10.51 -2.81 -1.98
N PRO A 127 11.03 -1.76 -2.66
CA PRO A 127 12.04 -1.90 -3.69
C PRO A 127 13.24 -2.76 -3.23
N GLY A 128 13.60 -3.76 -4.02
CA GLY A 128 14.69 -4.69 -3.70
C GLY A 128 14.37 -5.74 -2.63
N GLN A 129 13.18 -5.72 -2.02
CA GLN A 129 12.77 -6.64 -0.98
C GLN A 129 11.41 -7.31 -1.26
N CYS A 130 10.91 -7.16 -2.48
CA CYS A 130 9.59 -7.67 -2.84
C CYS A 130 9.50 -9.17 -2.66
N ARG A 131 8.48 -9.61 -1.92
CA ARG A 131 8.17 -11.02 -1.72
C ARG A 131 6.72 -11.20 -1.28
N VAL A 132 6.16 -12.33 -1.64
CA VAL A 132 4.92 -12.86 -1.06
C VAL A 132 5.24 -14.22 -0.46
N VAL A 133 4.88 -14.44 0.78
CA VAL A 133 5.12 -15.70 1.50
C VAL A 133 3.78 -16.40 1.67
N PHE A 134 3.75 -17.65 1.25
CA PHE A 134 2.56 -18.50 1.34
C PHE A 134 2.76 -19.61 2.37
N ASN A 135 1.66 -20.00 3.00
CA ASN A 135 1.58 -21.26 3.73
C ASN A 135 0.90 -22.29 2.82
N ASP A 136 1.65 -23.34 2.50
CA ASP A 136 1.17 -24.45 1.66
C ASP A 136 0.46 -25.55 2.46
N HIS A 137 0.34 -25.37 3.79
CA HIS A 137 -0.25 -26.32 4.73
C HIS A 137 0.37 -27.75 4.62
N GLY A 138 1.64 -27.82 4.23
CA GLY A 138 2.39 -29.08 4.11
C GLY A 138 1.98 -29.94 2.91
N THR A 139 1.33 -29.36 1.91
CA THR A 139 0.82 -30.07 0.72
C THR A 139 1.84 -30.19 -0.41
N THR A 140 2.86 -29.35 -0.42
CA THR A 140 3.84 -29.26 -1.51
C THR A 140 4.89 -30.37 -1.42
N LYS A 141 4.99 -31.15 -2.50
CA LYS A 141 6.01 -32.23 -2.62
C LYS A 141 7.19 -31.80 -3.48
N ASP A 142 6.99 -30.94 -4.47
CA ASP A 142 8.00 -30.49 -5.41
C ASP A 142 7.85 -29.00 -5.68
N LEU A 143 8.73 -28.21 -5.08
CA LEU A 143 8.73 -26.75 -5.21
C LEU A 143 9.11 -26.28 -6.62
N GLU A 144 9.92 -27.03 -7.37
CA GLU A 144 10.33 -26.64 -8.71
C GLU A 144 9.17 -26.74 -9.70
N VAL A 145 8.36 -27.80 -9.59
CA VAL A 145 7.14 -27.97 -10.37
C VAL A 145 6.16 -26.83 -10.06
N VAL A 146 5.98 -26.52 -8.79
CA VAL A 146 5.09 -25.43 -8.37
C VAL A 146 5.58 -24.08 -8.90
N ALA A 147 6.84 -23.76 -8.72
CA ALA A 147 7.43 -22.50 -9.20
C ALA A 147 7.27 -22.35 -10.71
N THR A 148 7.48 -23.42 -11.47
CA THR A 148 7.29 -23.44 -12.93
C THR A 148 5.84 -23.17 -13.32
N ALA A 149 4.88 -23.80 -12.63
CA ALA A 149 3.46 -23.60 -12.89
C ALA A 149 3.03 -22.16 -12.62
N ILE A 150 3.47 -21.57 -11.49
CA ILE A 150 3.19 -20.17 -11.14
C ILE A 150 3.81 -19.21 -12.14
N ALA A 151 5.08 -19.43 -12.52
CA ALA A 151 5.77 -18.59 -13.49
C ALA A 151 5.04 -18.55 -14.84
N ARG A 152 4.63 -19.72 -15.34
CA ARG A 152 3.84 -19.81 -16.57
C ARG A 152 2.52 -19.04 -16.45
N GLN A 153 1.82 -19.19 -15.35
CA GLN A 153 0.54 -18.49 -15.14
C GLN A 153 0.73 -16.97 -15.09
N LEU A 154 1.81 -16.49 -14.48
CA LEU A 154 2.16 -15.07 -14.47
C LEU A 154 2.46 -14.55 -15.88
N GLU A 155 3.21 -15.32 -16.68
CA GLU A 155 3.49 -14.95 -18.08
C GLU A 155 2.20 -14.84 -18.89
N GLU A 156 1.29 -15.81 -18.78
CA GLU A 156 -0.03 -15.77 -19.42
C GLU A 156 -0.83 -14.52 -18.98
N MET A 157 -0.90 -14.23 -17.68
CA MET A 157 -1.60 -13.05 -17.14
C MET A 157 -1.02 -11.73 -17.70
N VAL A 158 0.31 -11.64 -17.83
CA VAL A 158 0.96 -10.45 -18.38
C VAL A 158 0.69 -10.31 -19.88
N GLN A 159 0.72 -11.41 -20.65
CA GLN A 159 0.43 -11.42 -22.08
C GLN A 159 -1.02 -11.05 -22.39
N ASP A 160 -1.94 -11.46 -21.54
CA ASP A 160 -3.37 -11.20 -21.68
C ASP A 160 -3.80 -9.83 -21.13
N ASP A 161 -2.82 -9.00 -20.70
CA ASP A 161 -3.08 -7.69 -20.05
C ASP A 161 -4.12 -7.81 -18.93
N PHE A 162 -3.91 -8.78 -18.03
CA PHE A 162 -4.86 -9.15 -17.00
C PHE A 162 -5.16 -7.98 -16.06
N PRO A 163 -6.40 -7.50 -15.96
CA PRO A 163 -6.71 -6.27 -15.26
C PRO A 163 -6.65 -6.44 -13.74
N ILE A 164 -6.02 -5.47 -13.08
CA ILE A 164 -6.06 -5.31 -11.62
C ILE A 164 -7.10 -4.24 -11.28
N ARG A 165 -8.01 -4.56 -10.38
CA ARG A 165 -9.10 -3.68 -9.96
C ARG A 165 -8.94 -3.26 -8.50
N LEU A 166 -9.47 -2.09 -8.20
CA LEU A 166 -9.67 -1.65 -6.83
C LEU A 166 -11.11 -1.97 -6.42
N ALA A 167 -11.25 -2.55 -5.24
CA ALA A 167 -12.52 -2.76 -4.58
C ALA A 167 -12.41 -2.31 -3.12
N TYR A 168 -13.53 -2.20 -2.45
CA TYR A 168 -13.60 -1.87 -1.04
C TYR A 168 -14.48 -2.91 -0.37
N ALA A 169 -14.04 -3.41 0.79
CA ALA A 169 -14.86 -4.24 1.66
C ALA A 169 -15.28 -3.40 2.86
N GLU A 170 -16.55 -3.37 3.14
CA GLU A 170 -17.13 -2.60 4.25
C GLU A 170 -17.10 -3.38 5.57
N ASP A 171 -16.97 -4.70 5.49
CA ASP A 171 -16.88 -5.59 6.64
C ASP A 171 -16.04 -6.85 6.35
N LEU A 172 -15.91 -7.69 7.38
CA LEU A 172 -15.10 -8.90 7.31
C LEU A 172 -15.70 -9.96 6.37
N ASP A 173 -17.02 -10.02 6.23
CA ASP A 173 -17.71 -11.00 5.37
C ASP A 173 -17.48 -10.67 3.90
N GLU A 174 -17.61 -9.40 3.52
CA GLU A 174 -17.25 -8.92 2.17
C GLU A 174 -15.77 -9.16 1.86
N LEU A 175 -14.89 -8.89 2.82
CA LEU A 175 -13.46 -9.11 2.65
C LEU A 175 -13.13 -10.60 2.45
N ASN A 176 -13.74 -11.50 3.22
CA ASN A 176 -13.56 -12.94 3.10
C ASN A 176 -14.14 -13.51 1.81
N ALA A 177 -15.15 -12.87 1.23
CA ALA A 177 -15.69 -13.25 -0.06
C ALA A 177 -14.71 -13.02 -1.22
N VAL A 178 -13.75 -12.09 -1.05
CA VAL A 178 -12.76 -11.73 -2.07
C VAL A 178 -11.38 -12.31 -1.76
N HIS A 179 -11.00 -12.33 -0.48
CA HIS A 179 -9.71 -12.82 -0.02
C HIS A 179 -9.88 -13.85 1.09
N ARG A 180 -9.29 -15.03 0.91
CA ARG A 180 -9.22 -16.03 1.97
C ARG A 180 -8.20 -15.58 3.02
N LEU A 181 -8.70 -14.99 4.11
CA LEU A 181 -7.86 -14.54 5.20
C LEU A 181 -7.48 -15.71 6.12
N GLU A 182 -6.29 -15.64 6.71
CA GLU A 182 -5.93 -16.51 7.82
C GLU A 182 -6.79 -16.19 9.06
N GLU A 183 -7.16 -17.23 9.81
CA GLU A 183 -7.89 -17.08 11.07
C GLU A 183 -7.17 -16.10 12.01
N GLY A 184 -7.90 -15.16 12.59
CA GLY A 184 -7.38 -14.19 13.54
C GLY A 184 -6.81 -12.90 12.94
N LYS A 185 -6.85 -12.70 11.61
CA LYS A 185 -6.56 -11.37 11.04
C LYS A 185 -7.65 -10.38 11.42
N HIS A 186 -7.22 -9.24 11.95
CA HIS A 186 -8.08 -8.12 12.31
C HIS A 186 -7.66 -6.87 11.56
N PHE A 187 -8.63 -6.11 11.09
CA PHE A 187 -8.41 -4.79 10.48
C PHE A 187 -8.91 -3.73 11.46
N ALA A 188 -8.05 -2.76 11.75
CA ALA A 188 -8.36 -1.71 12.72
C ALA A 188 -9.35 -0.67 12.16
N GLU A 189 -9.50 -0.59 10.86
CA GLU A 189 -10.32 0.43 10.18
C GLU A 189 -11.00 -0.14 8.95
N TRP A 190 -12.23 0.28 8.73
CA TRP A 190 -13.06 -0.02 7.57
C TRP A 190 -13.46 1.29 6.86
N PRO A 191 -13.72 1.30 5.53
CA PRO A 191 -13.58 0.14 4.64
C PRO A 191 -12.12 -0.24 4.36
N VAL A 192 -11.88 -1.51 4.05
CA VAL A 192 -10.57 -2.01 3.60
C VAL A 192 -10.50 -1.92 2.08
N ARG A 193 -9.47 -1.25 1.57
CA ARG A 193 -9.20 -1.18 0.13
C ARG A 193 -8.53 -2.48 -0.32
N LEU A 194 -9.11 -3.09 -1.34
CA LEU A 194 -8.63 -4.31 -1.97
C LEU A 194 -8.01 -3.98 -3.32
N VAL A 195 -6.90 -4.62 -3.60
CA VAL A 195 -6.30 -4.67 -4.94
C VAL A 195 -6.44 -6.11 -5.42
N SER A 196 -7.24 -6.35 -6.43
CA SER A 196 -7.57 -7.70 -6.87
C SER A 196 -7.56 -7.82 -8.39
N PRO A 197 -7.12 -8.94 -8.94
CA PRO A 197 -7.36 -9.27 -10.33
C PRO A 197 -8.88 -9.32 -10.61
N LYS A 198 -9.25 -9.08 -11.87
CA LYS A 198 -10.63 -9.20 -12.32
C LYS A 198 -11.10 -10.64 -12.10
N ASP A 199 -12.28 -10.81 -11.59
CA ASP A 199 -12.91 -12.10 -11.28
C ASP A 199 -12.39 -12.74 -9.98
N GLY A 200 -12.22 -11.85 -9.02
CA GLY A 200 -11.76 -12.09 -7.65
C GLY A 200 -11.78 -13.55 -7.22
N LEU A 201 -10.84 -13.94 -6.44
CA LEU A 201 -10.75 -15.27 -5.86
C LEU A 201 -12.09 -15.64 -5.17
N SER A 202 -13.07 -16.08 -5.95
CA SER A 202 -14.34 -16.61 -5.44
C SER A 202 -14.20 -18.10 -5.20
#